data_b2de1739dc3e0cde783f64edda87f1ab
#
_entry.id   b2de1739dc3e0cde783f64edda87f1ab
#
_cell.length_a   1.000
_cell.length_b   1.000
_cell.length_c   1.000
_cell.angle_alpha   90.00
_cell.angle_beta   90.00
_cell.angle_gamma   90.00
#
_symmetry.space_group_name_H-M   'P 1'
#
loop_
_entity.id
_entity.type
_entity.pdbx_description
1 polymer ?
#
loop_
_entity_poly.entity_id
_entity_poly.type
_entity_poly.pdbx_seq_one_letter_code
_entity_poly.pdbx_strand_id
1 'polypeptide(L)'
;MFKNYPLLRSLSLYRYMPYRLALTALLFLGANISIALQQFSVGQAIDHLKHAESASIFAHSFTDPQNPWFWFTVIAVIASARAIIQYLGGLSSLIIGQNLLTILREKIFKQVQDLDIKWHWKHGLGEVLTRTTRDADKLKEALINFWRQVFESTLVVLVSVGLLCYYHPLLGLVPLLFIALGLSILFHLTNKMVVLDHHVGLAYEKISDSLAENIHGIRVIKAFGLENDKSNQFRYFIQNFIQRSVDAISFGARYLPIPQIIIALLYVWVMGFGAYLISIQQLQIGQFVAALLMANMLVFRIESVGQVLHIFADARASAARIWQMLDVKPDIQDGDIEPDFRADLGLELKVEGLSIQTETGKFLLKNIQTHFKPGQIVTIVGKTGAGKTTLLNTLNRFFDPSQGRIFIGSEQQGWHDTKNLKLKSLREYVQIIPQENFFFSGTLAENLRVAKPDATPEEMTQALYLASAVELLERLEHGLDTVIGDKGVTLSGGQKQRISLARAILKDSPILALDDSTSALDAATEKNVLQRLKSMSDLKTSGPQTPKTIIINSNKQTTIALSDWIIVLDHGEIVAQGTHTDLMQNSHFYRQIMGFEQPSLSPSSAVYEEI
;
A
#
# COMPACT_ATOMS: atom_id res chain seq x y z
N MET A 1 -2.27 -13.86 20.30
CA MET A 1 -1.25 -13.43 21.27
C MET A 1 -0.35 -12.27 20.77
N PHE A 2 -0.01 -12.18 19.47
CA PHE A 2 0.93 -11.15 18.94
C PHE A 2 0.28 -9.92 18.29
N LYS A 3 -1.03 -9.70 18.45
CA LYS A 3 -1.73 -8.58 17.77
C LYS A 3 -1.17 -7.20 18.15
N ASN A 4 -0.67 -7.06 19.38
CA ASN A 4 -0.08 -5.80 19.90
C ASN A 4 1.40 -5.60 19.51
N TYR A 5 2.03 -6.58 18.87
CA TYR A 5 3.44 -6.52 18.46
C TYR A 5 3.55 -6.76 16.94
N PRO A 6 3.35 -5.71 16.11
CA PRO A 6 3.26 -5.85 14.64
C PRO A 6 4.49 -6.53 14.02
N LEU A 7 5.69 -6.22 14.51
CA LEU A 7 6.92 -6.81 14.00
C LEU A 7 7.01 -8.31 14.33
N LEU A 8 6.65 -8.72 15.56
CA LEU A 8 6.59 -10.14 15.93
C LEU A 8 5.52 -10.89 15.15
N ARG A 9 4.38 -10.24 14.89
CA ARG A 9 3.34 -10.77 14.02
C ARG A 9 3.88 -11.05 12.60
N SER A 10 4.76 -10.19 12.11
CA SER A 10 5.36 -10.36 10.78
C SER A 10 6.27 -11.59 10.68
N LEU A 11 6.82 -12.09 11.79
CA LEU A 11 7.54 -13.36 11.82
C LEU A 11 6.63 -14.55 11.43
N SER A 12 5.30 -14.42 11.60
CA SER A 12 4.37 -15.45 11.15
C SER A 12 4.40 -15.69 9.64
N LEU A 13 4.93 -14.74 8.86
CA LEU A 13 5.09 -14.89 7.40
C LEU A 13 6.10 -16.00 7.06
N TYR A 14 7.05 -16.32 7.94
CA TYR A 14 7.97 -17.43 7.74
C TYR A 14 7.29 -18.80 7.70
N ARG A 15 6.07 -18.90 8.23
CA ARG A 15 5.25 -20.12 8.19
C ARG A 15 4.97 -20.60 6.76
N TYR A 16 5.05 -19.72 5.79
CA TYR A 16 4.88 -20.06 4.37
C TYR A 16 6.09 -20.77 3.75
N MET A 17 7.25 -20.77 4.44
CA MET A 17 8.50 -21.32 3.91
C MET A 17 9.32 -22.09 4.98
N PRO A 18 8.74 -23.06 5.71
CA PRO A 18 9.40 -23.70 6.86
C PRO A 18 10.69 -24.46 6.47
N TYR A 19 10.66 -25.18 5.35
CA TYR A 19 11.84 -25.96 4.90
C TYR A 19 13.02 -25.08 4.51
N ARG A 20 12.76 -23.98 3.81
CA ARG A 20 13.84 -23.02 3.43
C ARG A 20 14.42 -22.34 4.66
N LEU A 21 13.56 -22.01 5.62
CA LEU A 21 13.98 -21.42 6.88
C LEU A 21 14.89 -22.38 7.66
N ALA A 22 14.51 -23.66 7.80
CA ALA A 22 15.31 -24.67 8.46
C ALA A 22 16.65 -24.89 7.74
N LEU A 23 16.66 -24.96 6.42
CA LEU A 23 17.89 -25.06 5.62
C LEU A 23 18.82 -23.86 5.86
N THR A 24 18.28 -22.65 5.85
CA THR A 24 19.09 -21.44 6.09
C THR A 24 19.68 -21.42 7.50
N ALA A 25 18.89 -21.83 8.50
CA ALA A 25 19.38 -21.96 9.88
C ALA A 25 20.50 -23.00 10.00
N LEU A 26 20.39 -24.15 9.34
CA LEU A 26 21.42 -25.18 9.31
C LEU A 26 22.70 -24.71 8.61
N LEU A 27 22.56 -23.97 7.49
CA LEU A 27 23.73 -23.39 6.80
C LEU A 27 24.46 -22.37 7.69
N PHE A 28 23.74 -21.46 8.36
CA PHE A 28 24.39 -20.52 9.28
C PHE A 28 25.00 -21.23 10.50
N LEU A 29 24.37 -22.26 11.03
CA LEU A 29 24.95 -23.07 12.11
C LEU A 29 26.26 -23.74 11.64
N GLY A 30 26.24 -24.38 10.48
CA GLY A 30 27.42 -25.01 9.88
C GLY A 30 28.57 -24.02 9.63
N ALA A 31 28.23 -22.83 9.10
CA ALA A 31 29.23 -21.75 8.88
C ALA A 31 29.90 -21.32 10.21
N ASN A 32 29.11 -21.16 11.28
CA ASN A 32 29.63 -20.72 12.58
C ASN A 32 30.44 -21.81 13.30
N ILE A 33 30.03 -23.08 13.20
CA ILE A 33 30.83 -24.21 13.69
C ILE A 33 32.17 -24.26 12.94
N SER A 34 32.14 -24.06 11.61
CA SER A 34 33.37 -24.02 10.79
C SER A 34 34.36 -22.91 11.22
N ILE A 35 33.84 -21.76 11.72
CA ILE A 35 34.67 -20.70 12.31
C ILE A 35 35.42 -21.22 13.53
N ALA A 36 34.72 -21.85 14.47
CA ALA A 36 35.34 -22.38 15.67
C ALA A 36 36.38 -23.49 15.35
N LEU A 37 36.04 -24.39 14.43
CA LEU A 37 36.95 -25.43 13.96
C LEU A 37 38.18 -24.83 13.30
N GLN A 38 38.04 -23.78 12.51
CA GLN A 38 39.16 -23.08 11.88
C GLN A 38 40.11 -22.48 12.94
N GLN A 39 39.59 -21.78 13.96
CA GLN A 39 40.41 -21.17 15.01
C GLN A 39 41.02 -22.24 15.92
N PHE A 40 40.30 -23.30 16.23
CA PHE A 40 40.85 -24.44 16.95
C PHE A 40 42.02 -25.09 16.17
N SER A 41 41.84 -25.28 14.85
CA SER A 41 42.91 -25.84 13.99
C SER A 41 44.15 -24.94 13.91
N VAL A 42 43.95 -23.61 13.91
CA VAL A 42 45.09 -22.66 13.99
C VAL A 42 45.85 -22.83 15.31
N GLY A 43 45.11 -22.96 16.43
CA GLY A 43 45.73 -23.22 17.73
C GLY A 43 46.57 -24.52 17.75
N GLN A 44 45.97 -25.61 17.27
CA GLN A 44 46.67 -26.89 17.19
C GLN A 44 47.89 -26.83 16.27
N ALA A 45 47.78 -26.14 15.14
CA ALA A 45 48.92 -25.93 14.24
C ALA A 45 50.12 -25.28 14.95
N ILE A 46 49.84 -24.23 15.74
CA ILE A 46 50.92 -23.51 16.48
C ILE A 46 51.56 -24.41 17.54
N ASP A 47 50.77 -25.18 18.28
CA ASP A 47 51.29 -26.06 19.33
C ASP A 47 52.10 -27.21 18.75
N HIS A 48 51.70 -27.80 17.61
CA HIS A 48 52.48 -28.84 16.93
C HIS A 48 53.77 -28.30 16.29
N LEU A 49 53.76 -27.10 15.67
CA LEU A 49 54.93 -26.48 15.07
C LEU A 49 56.00 -26.12 16.08
N LYS A 50 55.66 -25.85 17.34
CA LYS A 50 56.62 -25.59 18.42
C LYS A 50 57.47 -26.80 18.72
N HIS A 51 56.98 -28.00 18.49
CA HIS A 51 57.70 -29.26 18.76
C HIS A 51 58.34 -29.83 17.50
N ALA A 52 58.21 -29.24 16.33
CA ALA A 52 58.81 -29.67 15.09
C ALA A 52 60.28 -29.25 15.07
N GLU A 53 61.20 -30.20 15.11
CA GLU A 53 62.67 -29.97 14.90
C GLU A 53 62.88 -29.43 13.48
N SER A 54 63.70 -28.39 13.33
CA SER A 54 63.92 -27.59 12.13
C SER A 54 64.47 -28.35 10.91
N ALA A 55 64.75 -29.65 11.02
CA ALA A 55 65.46 -30.43 10.00
C ALA A 55 64.56 -31.22 9.03
N SER A 56 63.25 -31.27 9.19
CA SER A 56 62.36 -32.22 8.45
C SER A 56 61.14 -31.66 7.79
N ILE A 57 61.05 -30.36 7.57
CA ILE A 57 59.83 -29.69 7.04
C ILE A 57 59.33 -30.25 5.66
N PHE A 58 60.24 -30.80 4.88
CA PHE A 58 60.00 -31.39 3.57
C PHE A 58 60.01 -32.93 3.50
N ALA A 59 60.33 -33.59 4.61
CA ALA A 59 60.54 -35.06 4.62
C ALA A 59 59.33 -35.89 5.06
N HIS A 60 58.27 -35.26 5.65
CA HIS A 60 57.07 -35.94 6.19
C HIS A 60 55.91 -35.95 5.19
N SER A 61 55.08 -36.95 5.23
CA SER A 61 53.87 -37.05 4.39
C SER A 61 52.88 -35.93 4.73
N PHE A 62 52.05 -35.50 3.77
CA PHE A 62 50.99 -34.51 3.95
C PHE A 62 49.92 -34.92 5.00
N THR A 63 49.94 -36.15 5.47
CA THR A 63 49.03 -36.69 6.49
C THR A 63 49.60 -36.62 7.91
N ASP A 64 50.85 -36.19 8.08
CA ASP A 64 51.50 -36.09 9.39
C ASP A 64 51.19 -34.74 10.06
N PRO A 65 50.57 -34.69 11.27
CA PRO A 65 50.28 -33.48 12.02
C PRO A 65 51.53 -32.62 12.36
N GLN A 66 52.75 -33.20 12.32
CA GLN A 66 53.98 -32.47 12.51
C GLN A 66 54.41 -31.67 11.27
N ASN A 67 53.80 -31.95 10.10
CA ASN A 67 54.08 -31.23 8.86
C ASN A 67 53.25 -29.94 8.77
N PRO A 68 53.85 -28.75 8.59
CA PRO A 68 53.12 -27.49 8.41
C PRO A 68 52.07 -27.52 7.29
N TRP A 69 52.35 -28.26 6.21
CA TRP A 69 51.45 -28.41 5.07
C TRP A 69 50.17 -29.17 5.40
N PHE A 70 50.15 -30.06 6.39
CA PHE A 70 48.96 -30.71 6.89
C PHE A 70 47.97 -29.68 7.45
N TRP A 71 48.44 -28.82 8.37
CA TRP A 71 47.57 -27.79 8.96
C TRP A 71 47.15 -26.72 7.95
N PHE A 72 48.02 -26.34 7.00
CA PHE A 72 47.67 -25.45 5.92
C PHE A 72 46.50 -26.02 5.10
N THR A 73 46.57 -27.29 4.71
CA THR A 73 45.48 -27.94 3.94
C THR A 73 44.20 -28.06 4.76
N VAL A 74 44.26 -28.43 6.04
CA VAL A 74 43.08 -28.53 6.93
C VAL A 74 42.40 -27.15 7.06
N ILE A 75 43.17 -26.11 7.35
CA ILE A 75 42.64 -24.74 7.49
C ILE A 75 42.06 -24.25 6.15
N ALA A 76 42.74 -24.51 5.03
CA ALA A 76 42.27 -24.12 3.70
C ALA A 76 40.96 -24.84 3.32
N VAL A 77 40.83 -26.13 3.62
CA VAL A 77 39.59 -26.90 3.38
C VAL A 77 38.45 -26.37 4.25
N ILE A 78 38.67 -26.16 5.55
CA ILE A 78 37.65 -25.62 6.46
C ILE A 78 37.23 -24.21 6.01
N ALA A 79 38.19 -23.34 5.66
CA ALA A 79 37.89 -21.98 5.19
C ALA A 79 37.10 -21.98 3.88
N SER A 80 37.47 -22.86 2.93
CA SER A 80 36.74 -23.00 1.65
C SER A 80 35.32 -23.53 1.87
N ALA A 81 35.18 -24.59 2.67
CA ALA A 81 33.86 -25.13 3.02
C ALA A 81 32.98 -24.09 3.71
N ARG A 82 33.56 -23.34 4.68
CA ARG A 82 32.89 -22.24 5.34
C ARG A 82 32.42 -21.18 4.35
N ALA A 83 33.28 -20.74 3.42
CA ALA A 83 32.93 -19.73 2.44
C ALA A 83 31.76 -20.16 1.56
N ILE A 84 31.73 -21.42 1.12
CA ILE A 84 30.63 -21.99 0.34
C ILE A 84 29.34 -22.04 1.16
N ILE A 85 29.42 -22.57 2.39
CA ILE A 85 28.23 -22.68 3.27
C ILE A 85 27.68 -21.29 3.60
N GLN A 86 28.54 -20.31 3.89
CA GLN A 86 28.11 -18.94 4.18
C GLN A 86 27.49 -18.25 2.97
N TYR A 87 28.05 -18.47 1.77
CA TYR A 87 27.48 -17.97 0.52
C TYR A 87 26.08 -18.55 0.27
N LEU A 88 25.92 -19.87 0.40
CA LEU A 88 24.63 -20.55 0.23
C LEU A 88 23.61 -20.08 1.27
N GLY A 89 24.02 -19.89 2.53
CA GLY A 89 23.19 -19.37 3.60
C GLY A 89 22.73 -17.93 3.32
N GLY A 90 23.64 -17.07 2.87
CA GLY A 90 23.32 -15.71 2.45
C GLY A 90 22.35 -15.65 1.29
N LEU A 91 22.58 -16.44 0.24
CA LEU A 91 21.69 -16.53 -0.92
C LEU A 91 20.30 -17.04 -0.52
N SER A 92 20.23 -18.10 0.30
CA SER A 92 18.95 -18.63 0.81
C SER A 92 18.18 -17.58 1.62
N SER A 93 18.86 -16.80 2.46
CA SER A 93 18.25 -15.71 3.24
C SER A 93 17.67 -14.61 2.33
N LEU A 94 18.38 -14.21 1.26
CA LEU A 94 17.87 -13.24 0.30
C LEU A 94 16.64 -13.75 -0.45
N ILE A 95 16.65 -15.02 -0.88
CA ILE A 95 15.48 -15.65 -1.55
C ILE A 95 14.27 -15.68 -0.62
N ILE A 96 14.47 -16.04 0.66
CA ILE A 96 13.39 -15.98 1.67
C ILE A 96 12.82 -14.57 1.74
N GLY A 97 13.67 -13.56 1.83
CA GLY A 97 13.22 -12.17 1.93
C GLY A 97 12.42 -11.71 0.71
N GLN A 98 12.84 -12.05 -0.51
CA GLN A 98 12.09 -11.70 -1.73
C GLN A 98 10.75 -12.42 -1.79
N ASN A 99 10.69 -13.70 -1.43
CA ASN A 99 9.42 -14.44 -1.39
C ASN A 99 8.47 -13.87 -0.33
N LEU A 100 8.99 -13.47 0.85
CA LEU A 100 8.18 -12.80 1.88
C LEU A 100 7.61 -11.48 1.39
N LEU A 101 8.42 -10.70 0.64
CA LEU A 101 7.96 -9.45 0.04
C LEU A 101 6.83 -9.69 -0.96
N THR A 102 6.98 -10.69 -1.82
CA THR A 102 5.93 -11.06 -2.80
C THR A 102 4.63 -11.43 -2.07
N ILE A 103 4.69 -12.35 -1.10
CA ILE A 103 3.52 -12.75 -0.30
C ILE A 103 2.88 -11.54 0.41
N LEU A 104 3.70 -10.65 0.95
CA LEU A 104 3.20 -9.47 1.64
C LEU A 104 2.49 -8.51 0.68
N ARG A 105 3.10 -8.23 -0.49
CA ARG A 105 2.52 -7.38 -1.52
C ARG A 105 1.22 -7.96 -2.09
N GLU A 106 1.16 -9.26 -2.33
CA GLU A 106 -0.07 -9.94 -2.76
C GLU A 106 -1.20 -9.78 -1.72
N LYS A 107 -0.88 -9.96 -0.43
CA LYS A 107 -1.86 -9.75 0.65
C LYS A 107 -2.33 -8.30 0.74
N ILE A 108 -1.41 -7.33 0.63
CA ILE A 108 -1.74 -5.91 0.62
C ILE A 108 -2.61 -5.59 -0.58
N PHE A 109 -2.23 -6.03 -1.78
CA PHE A 109 -2.95 -5.76 -3.01
C PHE A 109 -4.38 -6.34 -2.97
N LYS A 110 -4.52 -7.59 -2.54
CA LYS A 110 -5.84 -8.21 -2.35
C LYS A 110 -6.68 -7.42 -1.36
N GLN A 111 -6.12 -7.09 -0.19
CA GLN A 111 -6.83 -6.33 0.83
C GLN A 111 -7.29 -4.96 0.32
N VAL A 112 -6.43 -4.25 -0.42
CA VAL A 112 -6.77 -2.95 -1.01
C VAL A 112 -7.93 -3.06 -2.00
N GLN A 113 -8.01 -4.14 -2.77
CA GLN A 113 -9.14 -4.38 -3.69
C GLN A 113 -10.44 -4.75 -2.96
N ASP A 114 -10.34 -5.43 -1.82
CA ASP A 114 -11.50 -5.84 -1.02
C ASP A 114 -12.06 -4.70 -0.15
N LEU A 115 -11.31 -3.60 0.07
CA LEU A 115 -11.73 -2.47 0.88
C LEU A 115 -12.71 -1.54 0.15
N ASP A 116 -13.63 -0.94 0.91
CA ASP A 116 -14.66 -0.06 0.41
C ASP A 116 -14.12 1.25 -0.17
N ILE A 117 -14.84 1.83 -1.11
CA ILE A 117 -14.49 3.11 -1.74
C ILE A 117 -14.34 4.24 -0.72
N LYS A 118 -15.12 4.23 0.38
CA LYS A 118 -15.03 5.17 1.50
C LYS A 118 -13.65 5.14 2.16
N TRP A 119 -13.08 3.94 2.34
CA TRP A 119 -11.73 3.78 2.88
C TRP A 119 -10.68 4.39 1.95
N HIS A 120 -10.80 4.16 0.63
CA HIS A 120 -9.91 4.74 -0.38
C HIS A 120 -9.95 6.27 -0.40
N TRP A 121 -11.12 6.87 -0.28
CA TRP A 121 -11.24 8.33 -0.20
C TRP A 121 -10.62 8.93 1.06
N LYS A 122 -10.70 8.20 2.18
CA LYS A 122 -10.14 8.65 3.46
C LYS A 122 -8.60 8.61 3.47
N HIS A 123 -7.98 7.58 2.88
CA HIS A 123 -6.54 7.33 2.96
C HIS A 123 -5.76 7.81 1.72
N GLY A 124 -6.42 7.94 0.58
CA GLY A 124 -5.81 8.38 -0.67
C GLY A 124 -4.81 7.37 -1.28
N LEU A 125 -4.51 7.58 -2.57
CA LEU A 125 -3.61 6.70 -3.34
C LEU A 125 -2.17 6.71 -2.81
N GLY A 126 -1.67 7.87 -2.39
CA GLY A 126 -0.28 8.03 -1.92
C GLY A 126 0.04 7.19 -0.69
N GLU A 127 -0.89 7.10 0.25
CA GLU A 127 -0.72 6.27 1.46
C GLU A 127 -0.69 4.78 1.10
N VAL A 128 -1.58 4.32 0.22
CA VAL A 128 -1.62 2.93 -0.24
C VAL A 128 -0.33 2.54 -0.96
N LEU A 129 0.16 3.40 -1.86
CA LEU A 129 1.42 3.19 -2.56
C LEU A 129 2.60 3.11 -1.58
N THR A 130 2.67 4.01 -0.61
CA THR A 130 3.73 4.01 0.40
C THR A 130 3.75 2.73 1.22
N ARG A 131 2.58 2.23 1.64
CA ARG A 131 2.44 0.97 2.39
C ARG A 131 2.84 -0.25 1.55
N THR A 132 2.46 -0.27 0.27
CA THR A 132 2.74 -1.41 -0.63
C THR A 132 4.20 -1.46 -1.08
N THR A 133 4.86 -0.30 -1.20
CA THR A 133 6.25 -0.21 -1.67
C THR A 133 7.21 -0.02 -0.50
N ARG A 134 7.34 1.19 0.01
CA ARG A 134 8.36 1.58 0.99
C ARG A 134 8.24 0.84 2.33
N ASP A 135 7.03 0.74 2.90
CA ASP A 135 6.84 0.06 4.17
C ASP A 135 7.04 -1.45 4.06
N ALA A 136 6.60 -2.06 2.95
CA ALA A 136 6.82 -3.46 2.68
C ALA A 136 8.32 -3.79 2.50
N ASP A 137 9.09 -2.91 1.84
CA ASP A 137 10.54 -3.08 1.69
C ASP A 137 11.28 -2.95 3.02
N LYS A 138 10.92 -1.97 3.88
CA LYS A 138 11.50 -1.84 5.23
C LYS A 138 11.22 -3.07 6.09
N LEU A 139 10.01 -3.60 6.03
CA LEU A 139 9.65 -4.81 6.76
C LEU A 139 10.43 -6.04 6.26
N LYS A 140 10.56 -6.21 4.93
CA LYS A 140 11.40 -7.25 4.33
C LYS A 140 12.83 -7.15 4.81
N GLU A 141 13.41 -5.94 4.79
CA GLU A 141 14.80 -5.72 5.21
C GLU A 141 15.03 -6.10 6.67
N ALA A 142 14.11 -5.74 7.56
CA ALA A 142 14.18 -6.16 8.95
C ALA A 142 14.11 -7.69 9.11
N LEU A 143 13.20 -8.35 8.39
CA LEU A 143 13.05 -9.80 8.44
C LEU A 143 14.31 -10.50 7.89
N ILE A 144 14.92 -10.04 6.79
CA ILE A 144 16.18 -10.60 6.29
C ILE A 144 17.30 -10.40 7.31
N ASN A 145 17.44 -9.19 7.87
CA ASN A 145 18.49 -8.86 8.82
C ASN A 145 18.36 -9.64 10.14
N PHE A 146 17.14 -10.07 10.52
CA PHE A 146 16.94 -10.95 11.66
C PHE A 146 17.77 -12.24 11.51
N TRP A 147 17.64 -12.93 10.38
CA TRP A 147 18.39 -14.16 10.16
C TRP A 147 19.88 -13.90 9.93
N ARG A 148 20.20 -12.91 9.11
CA ARG A 148 21.60 -12.66 8.72
C ARG A 148 22.46 -12.07 9.85
N GLN A 149 21.90 -11.21 10.69
CA GLN A 149 22.70 -10.51 11.71
C GLN A 149 22.38 -10.99 13.14
N VAL A 150 21.11 -11.05 13.53
CA VAL A 150 20.74 -11.42 14.90
C VAL A 150 21.00 -12.91 15.13
N PHE A 151 20.48 -13.76 14.26
CA PHE A 151 20.63 -15.21 14.40
C PHE A 151 22.10 -15.63 14.27
N GLU A 152 22.80 -15.16 13.24
CA GLU A 152 24.23 -15.44 13.01
C GLU A 152 25.09 -14.90 14.16
N SER A 153 24.86 -13.66 14.63
CA SER A 153 25.62 -13.11 15.77
C SER A 153 25.38 -13.89 17.06
N THR A 154 24.14 -14.34 17.31
CA THR A 154 23.84 -15.17 18.47
C THR A 154 24.61 -16.50 18.40
N LEU A 155 24.64 -17.15 17.22
CA LEU A 155 25.40 -18.38 17.03
C LEU A 155 26.90 -18.16 17.21
N VAL A 156 27.47 -17.07 16.67
CA VAL A 156 28.90 -16.73 16.87
C VAL A 156 29.21 -16.58 18.35
N VAL A 157 28.37 -15.86 19.11
CA VAL A 157 28.57 -15.68 20.55
C VAL A 157 28.54 -17.02 21.27
N LEU A 158 27.52 -17.87 21.00
CA LEU A 158 27.41 -19.20 21.65
C LEU A 158 28.61 -20.10 21.35
N VAL A 159 29.01 -20.19 20.08
CA VAL A 159 30.11 -21.05 19.66
C VAL A 159 31.43 -20.53 20.19
N SER A 160 31.68 -19.22 20.13
CA SER A 160 32.93 -18.62 20.60
C SER A 160 33.07 -18.71 22.12
N VAL A 161 32.01 -18.38 22.87
CA VAL A 161 31.99 -18.52 24.33
C VAL A 161 32.15 -20.00 24.72
N GLY A 162 31.49 -20.91 24.00
CA GLY A 162 31.64 -22.36 24.20
C GLY A 162 33.08 -22.83 24.06
N LEU A 163 33.80 -22.40 23.01
CA LEU A 163 35.24 -22.74 22.81
C LEU A 163 36.13 -22.10 23.89
N LEU A 164 35.87 -20.84 24.27
CA LEU A 164 36.61 -20.17 25.34
C LEU A 164 36.41 -20.88 26.69
N CYS A 165 35.19 -21.31 27.00
CA CYS A 165 34.88 -22.10 28.20
C CYS A 165 35.54 -23.50 28.18
N TYR A 166 35.66 -24.11 26.98
CA TYR A 166 36.37 -25.39 26.82
C TYR A 166 37.84 -25.27 27.20
N TYR A 167 38.51 -24.16 26.87
CA TYR A 167 39.89 -23.92 27.31
C TYR A 167 39.98 -23.60 28.80
N HIS A 168 39.14 -22.69 29.30
CA HIS A 168 39.00 -22.41 30.73
C HIS A 168 37.69 -21.65 31.02
N PRO A 169 36.92 -22.05 32.05
CA PRO A 169 35.61 -21.44 32.32
C PRO A 169 35.62 -19.91 32.43
N LEU A 170 36.61 -19.34 33.11
CA LEU A 170 36.74 -17.87 33.28
C LEU A 170 37.11 -17.15 31.98
N LEU A 171 37.77 -17.82 31.01
CA LEU A 171 38.03 -17.26 29.69
C LEU A 171 36.73 -17.02 28.89
N GLY A 172 35.66 -17.78 29.12
CA GLY A 172 34.39 -17.63 28.43
C GLY A 172 33.34 -16.84 29.22
N LEU A 173 33.19 -17.08 30.55
CA LEU A 173 32.17 -16.46 31.36
C LEU A 173 32.35 -14.96 31.57
N VAL A 174 33.62 -14.49 31.77
CA VAL A 174 33.89 -13.06 31.97
C VAL A 174 33.64 -12.24 30.71
N PRO A 175 34.07 -12.65 29.51
CA PRO A 175 33.64 -12.04 28.25
C PRO A 175 32.14 -11.94 28.09
N LEU A 176 31.37 -12.96 28.50
CA LEU A 176 29.93 -12.93 28.44
C LEU A 176 29.33 -11.80 29.28
N LEU A 177 29.90 -11.49 30.45
CA LEU A 177 29.50 -10.35 31.28
C LEU A 177 29.75 -8.99 30.58
N PHE A 178 30.91 -8.83 29.93
CA PHE A 178 31.21 -7.61 29.16
C PHE A 178 30.23 -7.45 27.98
N ILE A 179 29.92 -8.55 27.29
CA ILE A 179 28.94 -8.56 26.20
C ILE A 179 27.53 -8.15 26.73
N ALA A 180 27.08 -8.78 27.81
CA ALA A 180 25.76 -8.48 28.40
C ALA A 180 25.66 -7.01 28.87
N LEU A 181 26.72 -6.49 29.51
CA LEU A 181 26.79 -5.11 29.95
C LEU A 181 26.78 -4.13 28.75
N GLY A 182 27.64 -4.38 27.76
CA GLY A 182 27.73 -3.56 26.56
C GLY A 182 26.41 -3.53 25.77
N LEU A 183 25.77 -4.70 25.58
CA LEU A 183 24.47 -4.79 24.91
C LEU A 183 23.35 -4.08 25.69
N SER A 184 23.36 -4.16 27.02
CA SER A 184 22.38 -3.47 27.87
C SER A 184 22.48 -1.95 27.70
N ILE A 185 23.70 -1.41 27.74
CA ILE A 185 23.96 0.02 27.52
C ILE A 185 23.60 0.41 26.07
N LEU A 186 24.00 -0.39 25.08
CA LEU A 186 23.68 -0.15 23.68
C LEU A 186 22.16 -0.09 23.45
N PHE A 187 21.40 -1.00 24.05
CA PHE A 187 19.94 -1.01 23.94
C PHE A 187 19.30 0.26 24.53
N HIS A 188 19.80 0.71 25.69
CA HIS A 188 19.32 1.95 26.29
C HIS A 188 19.63 3.19 25.44
N LEU A 189 20.85 3.28 24.86
CA LEU A 189 21.26 4.37 24.00
C LEU A 189 20.49 4.37 22.67
N THR A 190 20.22 3.20 22.10
CA THR A 190 19.46 3.06 20.84
C THR A 190 18.06 3.61 20.97
N ASN A 191 17.37 3.39 22.11
CA ASN A 191 16.04 3.96 22.33
C ASN A 191 16.05 5.50 22.25
N LYS A 192 17.07 6.15 22.77
CA LYS A 192 17.21 7.62 22.69
C LYS A 192 17.58 8.07 21.27
N MET A 193 18.40 7.31 20.58
CA MET A 193 18.79 7.59 19.19
C MET A 193 17.59 7.51 18.25
N VAL A 194 16.70 6.52 18.43
CA VAL A 194 15.45 6.39 17.66
C VAL A 194 14.57 7.62 17.81
N VAL A 195 14.49 8.22 19.00
CA VAL A 195 13.73 9.46 19.23
C VAL A 195 14.36 10.64 18.47
N LEU A 196 15.68 10.76 18.49
CA LEU A 196 16.40 11.82 17.75
C LEU A 196 16.22 11.66 16.25
N ASP A 197 16.35 10.44 15.73
CA ASP A 197 16.15 10.13 14.31
C ASP A 197 14.71 10.38 13.87
N HIS A 198 13.73 10.14 14.75
CA HIS A 198 12.34 10.51 14.47
C HIS A 198 12.18 12.03 14.27
N HIS A 199 12.84 12.85 15.09
CA HIS A 199 12.82 14.32 14.91
C HIS A 199 13.51 14.75 13.60
N VAL A 200 14.60 14.08 13.22
CA VAL A 200 15.24 14.27 11.90
C VAL A 200 14.27 13.93 10.77
N GLY A 201 13.55 12.80 10.90
CA GLY A 201 12.54 12.37 9.94
C GLY A 201 11.43 13.40 9.76
N LEU A 202 10.86 13.92 10.85
CA LEU A 202 9.83 14.97 10.82
C LEU A 202 10.34 16.28 10.18
N ALA A 203 11.61 16.64 10.41
CA ALA A 203 12.19 17.82 9.77
C ALA A 203 12.40 17.61 8.26
N TYR A 204 12.78 16.40 7.83
CA TYR A 204 12.89 16.03 6.42
C TYR A 204 11.53 16.00 5.71
N GLU A 205 10.49 15.53 6.37
CA GLU A 205 9.11 15.54 5.86
C GLU A 205 8.67 16.96 5.50
N LYS A 206 8.94 17.95 6.37
CA LYS A 206 8.65 19.38 6.08
C LYS A 206 9.39 19.92 4.85
N ILE A 207 10.63 19.46 4.61
CA ILE A 207 11.38 19.81 3.39
C ILE A 207 10.67 19.21 2.17
N SER A 208 10.30 17.94 2.23
CA SER A 208 9.64 17.22 1.14
C SER A 208 8.28 17.82 0.80
N ASP A 209 7.48 18.15 1.83
CA ASP A 209 6.18 18.78 1.67
C ASP A 209 6.31 20.17 1.03
N SER A 210 7.25 20.99 1.53
CA SER A 210 7.50 22.32 0.98
C SER A 210 7.99 22.24 -0.47
N LEU A 211 8.84 21.27 -0.81
CA LEU A 211 9.30 21.07 -2.18
C LEU A 211 8.15 20.66 -3.10
N ALA A 212 7.33 19.70 -2.68
CA ALA A 212 6.17 19.25 -3.43
C ALA A 212 5.16 20.38 -3.65
N GLU A 213 4.83 21.15 -2.59
CA GLU A 213 3.96 22.33 -2.69
C GLU A 213 4.49 23.34 -3.70
N ASN A 214 5.79 23.68 -3.61
CA ASN A 214 6.41 24.67 -4.50
C ASN A 214 6.46 24.21 -5.97
N ILE A 215 6.69 22.91 -6.22
CA ILE A 215 6.67 22.36 -7.59
C ILE A 215 5.25 22.36 -8.15
N HIS A 216 4.25 21.92 -7.39
CA HIS A 216 2.85 21.95 -7.82
C HIS A 216 2.36 23.40 -8.03
N GLY A 217 2.77 24.31 -7.15
CA GLY A 217 2.42 25.72 -7.21
C GLY A 217 3.33 26.60 -8.09
N ILE A 218 4.23 26.02 -8.91
CA ILE A 218 5.25 26.79 -9.64
C ILE A 218 4.69 27.91 -10.51
N ARG A 219 3.53 27.69 -11.13
CA ARG A 219 2.84 28.72 -11.93
C ARG A 219 2.42 29.90 -11.08
N VAL A 220 1.94 29.66 -9.86
CA VAL A 220 1.53 30.73 -8.93
C VAL A 220 2.77 31.50 -8.46
N ILE A 221 3.84 30.78 -8.07
CA ILE A 221 5.11 31.39 -7.65
C ILE A 221 5.65 32.31 -8.74
N LYS A 222 5.64 31.85 -10.00
CA LYS A 222 6.08 32.64 -11.14
C LYS A 222 5.16 33.82 -11.45
N ALA A 223 3.84 33.63 -11.35
CA ALA A 223 2.88 34.70 -11.63
C ALA A 223 2.94 35.84 -10.62
N PHE A 224 3.28 35.57 -9.36
CA PHE A 224 3.32 36.54 -8.28
C PHE A 224 4.75 36.95 -7.86
N GLY A 225 5.81 36.42 -8.50
CA GLY A 225 7.21 36.78 -8.20
C GLY A 225 7.67 36.36 -6.79
N LEU A 226 7.16 35.22 -6.25
CA LEU A 226 7.39 34.78 -4.87
C LEU A 226 8.65 33.92 -4.70
N GLU A 227 9.57 33.89 -5.69
CA GLU A 227 10.74 32.98 -5.67
C GLU A 227 11.63 33.19 -4.46
N ASN A 228 11.89 34.46 -4.11
CA ASN A 228 12.75 34.79 -2.97
C ASN A 228 12.12 34.38 -1.62
N ASP A 229 10.83 34.64 -1.46
CA ASP A 229 10.11 34.31 -0.21
C ASP A 229 10.04 32.77 -0.01
N LYS A 230 9.69 32.05 -1.07
CA LYS A 230 9.65 30.57 -1.03
C LYS A 230 11.04 29.96 -0.86
N SER A 231 12.09 30.53 -1.46
CA SER A 231 13.48 30.12 -1.26
C SER A 231 13.94 30.34 0.18
N ASN A 232 13.60 31.47 0.80
CA ASN A 232 13.93 31.76 2.19
C ASN A 232 13.20 30.83 3.16
N GLN A 233 11.91 30.54 2.92
CA GLN A 233 11.12 29.58 3.69
C GLN A 233 11.73 28.18 3.60
N PHE A 234 12.10 27.74 2.40
CA PHE A 234 12.75 26.44 2.17
C PHE A 234 14.10 26.34 2.88
N ARG A 235 14.91 27.43 2.84
CA ARG A 235 16.18 27.50 3.57
C ARG A 235 16.00 27.33 5.08
N TYR A 236 14.96 27.90 5.66
CA TYR A 236 14.64 27.73 7.08
C TYR A 236 14.36 26.23 7.41
N PHE A 237 13.62 25.51 6.58
CA PHE A 237 13.38 24.08 6.79
C PHE A 237 14.66 23.26 6.67
N ILE A 238 15.53 23.60 5.71
CA ILE A 238 16.86 22.97 5.59
C ILE A 238 17.69 23.21 6.84
N GLN A 239 17.75 24.43 7.36
CA GLN A 239 18.53 24.74 8.57
C GLN A 239 18.02 23.97 9.79
N ASN A 240 16.70 23.85 9.96
CA ASN A 240 16.12 23.06 11.03
C ASN A 240 16.49 21.55 10.88
N PHE A 241 16.42 21.01 9.69
CA PHE A 241 16.83 19.62 9.40
C PHE A 241 18.32 19.43 9.72
N ILE A 242 19.20 20.34 9.29
CA ILE A 242 20.63 20.28 9.59
C ILE A 242 20.85 20.26 11.12
N GLN A 243 20.20 21.16 11.85
CA GLN A 243 20.33 21.22 13.32
C GLN A 243 19.92 19.90 13.98
N ARG A 244 18.75 19.33 13.60
CA ARG A 244 18.29 18.03 14.12
C ARG A 244 19.23 16.89 13.76
N SER A 245 19.76 16.90 12.54
CA SER A 245 20.73 15.90 12.08
C SER A 245 22.04 16.00 12.86
N VAL A 246 22.56 17.21 13.09
CA VAL A 246 23.76 17.43 13.90
C VAL A 246 23.55 16.96 15.34
N ASP A 247 22.38 17.22 15.94
CA ASP A 247 22.05 16.75 17.28
C ASP A 247 22.08 15.22 17.37
N ALA A 248 21.44 14.53 16.40
CA ALA A 248 21.41 13.07 16.32
C ALA A 248 22.81 12.47 16.10
N ILE A 249 23.58 12.98 15.12
CA ILE A 249 24.94 12.52 14.80
C ILE A 249 25.88 12.78 15.99
N SER A 250 25.79 13.95 16.62
CA SER A 250 26.64 14.31 17.76
C SER A 250 26.37 13.41 18.96
N PHE A 251 25.09 13.07 19.21
CA PHE A 251 24.73 12.09 20.24
C PHE A 251 25.33 10.72 19.93
N GLY A 252 25.18 10.24 18.70
CA GLY A 252 25.75 8.97 18.24
C GLY A 252 27.28 8.95 18.40
N ALA A 253 27.99 9.96 17.89
CA ALA A 253 29.44 10.06 17.95
C ALA A 253 29.97 10.09 19.39
N ARG A 254 29.23 10.70 20.31
CA ARG A 254 29.66 10.84 21.72
C ARG A 254 29.40 9.59 22.56
N TYR A 255 28.30 8.90 22.34
CA TYR A 255 27.84 7.85 23.26
C TYR A 255 27.96 6.43 22.71
N LEU A 256 27.88 6.20 21.40
CA LEU A 256 28.03 4.84 20.81
C LEU A 256 29.40 4.20 21.05
N PRO A 257 30.53 4.94 21.15
CA PRO A 257 31.79 4.32 21.50
C PRO A 257 31.83 3.69 22.90
N ILE A 258 31.02 4.13 23.85
CA ILE A 258 31.01 3.62 25.23
C ILE A 258 30.76 2.12 25.32
N PRO A 259 29.61 1.58 24.81
CA PRO A 259 29.38 0.14 24.79
C PRO A 259 30.45 -0.62 23.98
N GLN A 260 31.00 -0.05 22.91
CA GLN A 260 32.05 -0.66 22.11
C GLN A 260 33.36 -0.84 22.92
N ILE A 261 33.75 0.19 23.68
CA ILE A 261 34.93 0.12 24.57
C ILE A 261 34.71 -0.97 25.63
N ILE A 262 33.51 -1.03 26.26
CA ILE A 262 33.21 -2.05 27.27
C ILE A 262 33.31 -3.46 26.68
N ILE A 263 32.80 -3.66 25.49
CA ILE A 263 32.89 -4.95 24.79
C ILE A 263 34.33 -5.25 24.41
N ALA A 264 35.12 -4.26 23.99
CA ALA A 264 36.54 -4.44 23.68
C ALA A 264 37.40 -4.87 24.88
N LEU A 265 36.94 -4.55 26.13
CA LEU A 265 37.60 -5.01 27.35
C LEU A 265 37.65 -6.56 27.45
N LEU A 266 36.70 -7.27 26.80
CA LEU A 266 36.76 -8.73 26.72
C LEU A 266 38.07 -9.23 26.07
N TYR A 267 38.57 -8.50 25.04
CA TYR A 267 39.85 -8.84 24.39
C TYR A 267 41.03 -8.65 25.34
N VAL A 268 41.02 -7.53 26.09
CA VAL A 268 42.06 -7.25 27.12
C VAL A 268 42.03 -8.32 28.20
N TRP A 269 40.82 -8.76 28.63
CA TRP A 269 40.67 -9.86 29.59
C TRP A 269 41.23 -11.16 29.07
N VAL A 270 40.87 -11.59 27.86
CA VAL A 270 41.36 -12.84 27.25
C VAL A 270 42.86 -12.78 27.09
N MET A 271 43.41 -11.63 26.69
CA MET A 271 44.86 -11.43 26.58
C MET A 271 45.57 -11.53 27.92
N GLY A 272 45.14 -10.79 28.93
CA GLY A 272 45.80 -10.76 30.25
C GLY A 272 45.66 -12.06 31.04
N PHE A 273 44.42 -12.56 31.15
CA PHE A 273 44.12 -13.79 31.88
C PHE A 273 44.65 -15.03 31.13
N GLY A 274 44.60 -15.04 29.79
CA GLY A 274 45.20 -16.09 28.97
C GLY A 274 46.73 -16.16 29.13
N ALA A 275 47.43 -15.02 29.14
CA ALA A 275 48.87 -14.96 29.42
C ALA A 275 49.18 -15.45 30.84
N TYR A 276 48.37 -15.13 31.84
CA TYR A 276 48.49 -15.68 33.18
C TYR A 276 48.34 -17.22 33.19
N LEU A 277 47.35 -17.78 32.50
CA LEU A 277 47.19 -19.23 32.40
C LEU A 277 48.37 -19.95 31.72
N ILE A 278 49.02 -19.30 30.75
CA ILE A 278 50.25 -19.81 30.14
C ILE A 278 51.36 -19.85 31.19
N SER A 279 51.55 -18.81 32.00
CA SER A 279 52.58 -18.73 33.01
C SER A 279 52.49 -19.83 34.07
N ILE A 280 51.27 -20.29 34.37
CA ILE A 280 51.00 -21.39 35.31
C ILE A 280 50.81 -22.75 34.58
N GLN A 281 51.16 -22.81 33.29
CA GLN A 281 51.09 -24.04 32.46
C GLN A 281 49.73 -24.69 32.34
N GLN A 282 48.64 -23.94 32.53
CA GLN A 282 47.25 -24.42 32.35
C GLN A 282 46.70 -24.18 30.94
N LEU A 283 47.41 -23.41 30.11
CA LEU A 283 47.02 -23.11 28.72
C LEU A 283 48.25 -23.20 27.81
N GLN A 284 48.07 -23.82 26.65
CA GLN A 284 49.12 -23.86 25.62
C GLN A 284 49.15 -22.57 24.79
N ILE A 285 50.27 -22.26 24.15
CA ILE A 285 50.41 -21.02 23.34
C ILE A 285 49.45 -21.00 22.16
N GLY A 286 49.26 -22.14 21.48
CA GLY A 286 48.31 -22.23 20.37
C GLY A 286 46.87 -22.07 20.81
N GLN A 287 46.46 -22.65 21.95
CA GLN A 287 45.15 -22.43 22.54
C GLN A 287 44.93 -20.97 22.90
N PHE A 288 45.93 -20.27 23.41
CA PHE A 288 45.88 -18.84 23.68
C PHE A 288 45.67 -18.00 22.42
N VAL A 289 46.39 -18.31 21.33
CA VAL A 289 46.19 -17.62 20.04
C VAL A 289 44.77 -17.86 19.50
N ALA A 290 44.28 -19.10 19.57
CA ALA A 290 42.91 -19.42 19.18
C ALA A 290 41.88 -18.63 20.01
N ALA A 291 42.11 -18.50 21.33
CA ALA A 291 41.27 -17.72 22.22
C ALA A 291 41.24 -16.23 21.85
N LEU A 292 42.40 -15.64 21.51
CA LEU A 292 42.52 -14.24 21.06
C LEU A 292 41.77 -14.01 19.73
N LEU A 293 41.90 -14.95 18.79
CA LEU A 293 41.19 -14.87 17.51
C LEU A 293 39.68 -14.94 17.70
N MET A 294 39.20 -15.78 18.62
CA MET A 294 37.77 -15.85 18.98
C MET A 294 37.28 -14.57 19.68
N ALA A 295 38.08 -14.03 20.60
CA ALA A 295 37.79 -12.77 21.28
C ALA A 295 37.66 -11.61 20.27
N ASN A 296 38.56 -11.55 19.29
CA ASN A 296 38.51 -10.55 18.23
C ASN A 296 37.19 -10.68 17.39
N MET A 297 36.81 -11.89 17.03
CA MET A 297 35.55 -12.13 16.31
C MET A 297 34.31 -11.68 17.10
N LEU A 298 34.30 -11.92 18.43
CA LEU A 298 33.21 -11.47 19.29
C LEU A 298 33.04 -9.96 19.27
N VAL A 299 34.14 -9.19 19.37
CA VAL A 299 34.10 -7.72 19.36
C VAL A 299 33.49 -7.21 18.06
N PHE A 300 33.97 -7.64 16.91
CA PHE A 300 33.49 -7.20 15.60
C PHE A 300 32.02 -7.57 15.36
N ARG A 301 31.57 -8.74 15.83
CA ARG A 301 30.19 -9.19 15.58
C ARG A 301 29.16 -8.42 16.41
N ILE A 302 29.51 -8.06 17.62
CA ILE A 302 28.59 -7.34 18.51
C ILE A 302 28.43 -5.88 18.09
N GLU A 303 29.50 -5.29 17.52
CA GLU A 303 29.43 -3.93 16.98
C GLU A 303 28.31 -3.77 15.92
N SER A 304 28.10 -4.79 15.08
CA SER A 304 27.05 -4.77 14.05
C SER A 304 25.62 -4.82 14.61
N VAL A 305 25.42 -5.22 15.87
CA VAL A 305 24.08 -5.34 16.48
C VAL A 305 23.39 -3.97 16.61
N GLY A 306 24.17 -2.89 16.82
CA GLY A 306 23.61 -1.53 16.90
C GLY A 306 22.87 -1.10 15.62
N GLN A 307 23.41 -1.44 14.45
CA GLN A 307 22.77 -1.15 13.16
C GLN A 307 21.44 -1.91 13.00
N VAL A 308 21.38 -3.16 13.47
CA VAL A 308 20.18 -3.98 13.40
C VAL A 308 19.05 -3.39 14.24
N LEU A 309 19.35 -2.88 15.43
CA LEU A 309 18.37 -2.26 16.31
C LEU A 309 17.67 -1.06 15.63
N HIS A 310 18.43 -0.26 14.88
CA HIS A 310 17.86 0.85 14.10
C HIS A 310 16.90 0.35 13.00
N ILE A 311 17.31 -0.65 12.23
CA ILE A 311 16.47 -1.27 11.17
C ILE A 311 15.17 -1.83 11.78
N PHE A 312 15.25 -2.46 12.96
CA PHE A 312 14.06 -2.97 13.63
C PHE A 312 13.13 -1.87 14.16
N ALA A 313 13.68 -0.76 14.66
CA ALA A 313 12.88 0.37 15.10
C ALA A 313 12.06 0.97 13.94
N ASP A 314 12.69 1.19 12.80
CA ASP A 314 12.06 1.66 11.56
C ASP A 314 10.99 0.70 11.04
N ALA A 315 11.32 -0.60 11.02
CA ALA A 315 10.42 -1.63 10.54
C ALA A 315 9.20 -1.83 11.45
N ARG A 316 9.31 -1.53 12.76
CA ARG A 316 8.20 -1.61 13.71
C ARG A 316 7.06 -0.66 13.32
N ALA A 317 7.37 0.57 12.96
CA ALA A 317 6.39 1.56 12.51
C ALA A 317 5.75 1.13 11.18
N SER A 318 6.57 0.69 10.22
CA SER A 318 6.09 0.19 8.91
C SER A 318 5.21 -1.05 9.06
N ALA A 319 5.61 -2.01 9.91
CA ALA A 319 4.79 -3.18 10.22
C ALA A 319 3.45 -2.79 10.84
N ALA A 320 3.43 -1.81 11.76
CA ALA A 320 2.19 -1.34 12.38
C ALA A 320 1.21 -0.79 11.34
N ARG A 321 1.66 0.08 10.41
CA ARG A 321 0.83 0.62 9.34
C ARG A 321 0.29 -0.45 8.39
N ILE A 322 1.14 -1.42 8.01
CA ILE A 322 0.74 -2.54 7.13
C ILE A 322 -0.33 -3.39 7.82
N TRP A 323 -0.08 -3.84 9.07
CA TRP A 323 -1.03 -4.67 9.77
C TRP A 323 -2.32 -3.94 10.12
N GLN A 324 -2.26 -2.63 10.42
CA GLN A 324 -3.44 -1.80 10.60
C GLN A 324 -4.34 -1.84 9.36
N MET A 325 -3.77 -1.74 8.16
CA MET A 325 -4.51 -1.83 6.90
C MET A 325 -5.03 -3.24 6.64
N LEU A 326 -4.21 -4.28 6.86
CA LEU A 326 -4.61 -5.67 6.66
C LEU A 326 -5.69 -6.16 7.65
N ASP A 327 -5.86 -5.49 8.77
CA ASP A 327 -6.86 -5.81 9.79
C ASP A 327 -8.20 -5.07 9.59
N VAL A 328 -8.25 -4.10 8.68
CA VAL A 328 -9.50 -3.42 8.33
C VAL A 328 -10.43 -4.43 7.66
N LYS A 329 -11.66 -4.49 8.14
CA LYS A 329 -12.70 -5.29 7.50
C LYS A 329 -13.52 -4.36 6.61
N PRO A 330 -13.90 -4.79 5.40
CA PRO A 330 -14.85 -4.06 4.58
C PRO A 330 -16.16 -3.85 5.35
N ASP A 331 -16.70 -2.63 5.30
CA ASP A 331 -18.02 -2.31 5.87
C ASP A 331 -19.12 -2.99 5.05
N ILE A 332 -18.92 -3.07 3.71
CA ILE A 332 -19.84 -3.69 2.77
C ILE A 332 -19.47 -5.18 2.65
N GLN A 333 -20.37 -6.03 3.10
CA GLN A 333 -20.24 -7.48 2.96
C GLN A 333 -21.02 -7.96 1.74
N ASP A 334 -20.49 -8.94 1.03
CA ASP A 334 -21.17 -9.58 -0.08
C ASP A 334 -22.44 -10.28 0.41
N GLY A 335 -23.50 -10.26 -0.39
CA GLY A 335 -24.71 -11.01 -0.09
C GLY A 335 -24.63 -12.43 -0.65
N ASP A 336 -25.62 -13.24 -0.29
CA ASP A 336 -25.69 -14.65 -0.69
C ASP A 336 -26.59 -14.89 -1.91
N ILE A 337 -27.47 -13.92 -2.25
CA ILE A 337 -28.50 -14.07 -3.28
C ILE A 337 -27.93 -13.65 -4.64
N GLU A 338 -28.09 -14.52 -5.62
CA GLU A 338 -27.77 -14.29 -7.04
C GLU A 338 -29.08 -14.42 -7.84
N PRO A 339 -29.85 -13.32 -8.00
CA PRO A 339 -31.12 -13.39 -8.70
C PRO A 339 -30.88 -13.57 -10.20
N ASP A 340 -31.71 -14.38 -10.82
CA ASP A 340 -31.76 -14.53 -12.27
C ASP A 340 -32.96 -13.73 -12.82
N PHE A 341 -32.74 -12.41 -12.97
CA PHE A 341 -33.78 -11.55 -13.51
C PHE A 341 -33.87 -11.71 -15.03
N ARG A 342 -35.06 -11.92 -15.50
CA ARG A 342 -35.35 -11.92 -16.92
C ARG A 342 -35.30 -10.50 -17.48
N ALA A 343 -34.43 -10.30 -18.41
CA ALA A 343 -34.10 -9.01 -18.98
C ALA A 343 -35.31 -8.37 -19.71
N ASP A 344 -36.16 -9.17 -20.36
CA ASP A 344 -37.36 -8.73 -21.13
C ASP A 344 -38.49 -8.14 -20.27
N LEU A 345 -38.51 -8.40 -18.95
CA LEU A 345 -39.57 -7.92 -18.05
C LEU A 345 -39.26 -6.55 -17.42
N GLY A 346 -38.08 -5.98 -17.69
CA GLY A 346 -37.64 -4.73 -17.09
C GLY A 346 -37.34 -4.86 -15.60
N LEU A 347 -36.47 -4.00 -15.11
CA LEU A 347 -36.09 -3.93 -13.70
C LEU A 347 -36.42 -2.54 -13.13
N GLU A 348 -36.90 -2.55 -11.90
CA GLU A 348 -37.25 -1.37 -11.12
C GLU A 348 -36.33 -1.26 -9.91
N LEU A 349 -36.12 -0.02 -9.45
CA LEU A 349 -35.48 0.25 -8.15
C LEU A 349 -36.49 0.99 -7.26
N LYS A 350 -36.70 0.47 -6.06
CA LYS A 350 -37.46 1.15 -4.99
C LYS A 350 -36.51 1.57 -3.87
N VAL A 351 -36.58 2.82 -3.50
CA VAL A 351 -35.83 3.40 -2.39
C VAL A 351 -36.80 3.78 -1.29
N GLU A 352 -36.70 3.17 -0.13
CA GLU A 352 -37.64 3.33 0.98
C GLU A 352 -36.92 3.87 2.22
N GLY A 353 -37.20 5.15 2.58
CA GLY A 353 -36.71 5.80 3.79
C GLY A 353 -35.18 5.88 3.91
N LEU A 354 -34.48 5.95 2.76
CA LEU A 354 -33.04 5.89 2.68
C LEU A 354 -32.39 7.09 3.36
N SER A 355 -31.49 6.82 4.33
CA SER A 355 -30.66 7.84 4.96
C SER A 355 -29.20 7.40 4.97
N ILE A 356 -28.28 8.34 4.73
CA ILE A 356 -26.83 8.15 4.82
C ILE A 356 -26.26 9.19 5.77
N GLN A 357 -25.53 8.73 6.76
CA GLN A 357 -24.90 9.55 7.77
C GLN A 357 -23.37 9.40 7.73
N THR A 358 -22.66 10.51 7.89
CA THR A 358 -21.19 10.50 8.05
C THR A 358 -20.79 9.99 9.43
N GLU A 359 -19.52 9.65 9.64
CA GLU A 359 -18.96 9.29 10.95
C GLU A 359 -19.14 10.41 12.01
N THR A 360 -19.26 11.66 11.56
CA THR A 360 -19.51 12.84 12.41
C THR A 360 -20.99 13.07 12.75
N GLY A 361 -21.90 12.20 12.29
CA GLY A 361 -23.33 12.31 12.55
C GLY A 361 -24.10 13.22 11.58
N LYS A 362 -23.44 13.85 10.60
CA LYS A 362 -24.10 14.69 9.59
C LYS A 362 -24.78 13.81 8.54
N PHE A 363 -26.03 14.10 8.22
CA PHE A 363 -26.75 13.44 7.12
C PHE A 363 -26.25 13.96 5.76
N LEU A 364 -25.90 13.04 4.86
CA LEU A 364 -25.67 13.29 3.44
C LEU A 364 -26.94 13.09 2.63
N LEU A 365 -27.75 12.10 3.03
CA LEU A 365 -29.11 11.84 2.54
C LEU A 365 -30.01 11.57 3.74
N LYS A 366 -31.26 12.03 3.68
CA LYS A 366 -32.20 11.90 4.77
C LYS A 366 -33.60 11.56 4.25
N ASN A 367 -34.09 10.41 4.66
CA ASN A 367 -35.44 9.92 4.37
C ASN A 367 -35.81 9.97 2.87
N ILE A 368 -34.91 9.54 1.99
CA ILE A 368 -35.16 9.50 0.54
C ILE A 368 -36.18 8.41 0.23
N GLN A 369 -37.25 8.77 -0.48
CA GLN A 369 -38.26 7.85 -0.93
C GLN A 369 -38.58 8.10 -2.41
N THR A 370 -38.24 7.13 -3.27
CA THR A 370 -38.46 7.25 -4.71
C THR A 370 -38.52 5.88 -5.39
N HIS A 371 -39.11 5.85 -6.59
CA HIS A 371 -39.31 4.64 -7.38
C HIS A 371 -38.91 4.89 -8.84
N PHE A 372 -37.93 4.13 -9.33
CA PHE A 372 -37.46 4.17 -10.71
C PHE A 372 -38.11 3.03 -11.49
N LYS A 373 -38.96 3.38 -12.45
CA LYS A 373 -39.72 2.41 -13.26
C LYS A 373 -38.95 2.00 -14.52
N PRO A 374 -39.23 0.82 -15.09
CA PRO A 374 -38.54 0.34 -16.29
C PRO A 374 -38.75 1.28 -17.47
N GLY A 375 -37.72 1.51 -18.26
CA GLY A 375 -37.78 2.32 -19.47
C GLY A 375 -37.92 3.83 -19.25
N GLN A 376 -37.84 4.32 -18.00
CA GLN A 376 -37.90 5.75 -17.71
C GLN A 376 -36.51 6.40 -17.79
N ILE A 377 -36.47 7.64 -18.26
CA ILE A 377 -35.38 8.57 -18.07
C ILE A 377 -35.71 9.45 -16.85
N VAL A 378 -34.96 9.25 -15.77
CA VAL A 378 -35.12 10.00 -14.52
C VAL A 378 -33.97 10.96 -14.35
N THR A 379 -34.23 12.25 -14.21
CA THR A 379 -33.17 13.23 -13.93
C THR A 379 -33.22 13.69 -12.48
N ILE A 380 -32.04 13.62 -11.82
CA ILE A 380 -31.87 14.16 -10.47
C ILE A 380 -31.25 15.55 -10.60
N VAL A 381 -32.00 16.56 -10.15
CA VAL A 381 -31.58 17.97 -10.18
C VAL A 381 -31.36 18.49 -8.75
N GLY A 382 -30.51 19.48 -8.57
CA GLY A 382 -30.23 20.08 -7.27
C GLY A 382 -28.93 20.85 -7.24
N LYS A 383 -28.72 21.67 -6.22
CA LYS A 383 -27.49 22.44 -6.04
C LYS A 383 -26.27 21.51 -5.83
N THR A 384 -25.06 22.05 -6.02
CA THR A 384 -23.83 21.34 -5.66
C THR A 384 -23.85 21.02 -4.17
N GLY A 385 -23.52 19.79 -3.81
CA GLY A 385 -23.61 19.32 -2.41
C GLY A 385 -24.99 18.87 -1.94
N ALA A 386 -26.02 18.85 -2.79
CA ALA A 386 -27.36 18.37 -2.42
C ALA A 386 -27.45 16.86 -2.16
N GLY A 387 -26.42 16.07 -2.47
CA GLY A 387 -26.40 14.61 -2.25
C GLY A 387 -26.65 13.76 -3.50
N LYS A 388 -26.70 14.35 -4.71
CA LYS A 388 -27.02 13.65 -5.97
C LYS A 388 -26.07 12.47 -6.26
N THR A 389 -24.76 12.71 -6.26
CA THR A 389 -23.71 11.67 -6.44
C THR A 389 -23.79 10.60 -5.35
N THR A 390 -24.09 11.00 -4.10
CA THR A 390 -24.25 10.07 -2.99
C THR A 390 -25.43 9.12 -3.23
N LEU A 391 -26.56 9.64 -3.73
CA LEU A 391 -27.71 8.83 -4.07
C LEU A 391 -27.37 7.80 -5.16
N LEU A 392 -26.76 8.24 -6.28
CA LEU A 392 -26.35 7.32 -7.35
C LEU A 392 -25.39 6.22 -6.84
N ASN A 393 -24.38 6.60 -6.07
CA ASN A 393 -23.41 5.65 -5.53
C ASN A 393 -24.04 4.63 -4.58
N THR A 394 -25.12 5.01 -3.89
CA THR A 394 -25.84 4.09 -3.01
C THR A 394 -26.69 3.08 -3.80
N LEU A 395 -27.22 3.47 -4.96
CA LEU A 395 -27.97 2.54 -5.82
C LEU A 395 -27.11 1.36 -6.30
N ASN A 396 -25.81 1.57 -6.50
CA ASN A 396 -24.84 0.52 -6.88
C ASN A 396 -24.07 -0.06 -5.67
N ARG A 397 -24.54 0.28 -4.48
CA ARG A 397 -23.96 -0.21 -3.22
C ARG A 397 -22.45 0.05 -3.09
N PHE A 398 -22.03 1.30 -3.42
CA PHE A 398 -20.73 1.83 -2.98
C PHE A 398 -20.78 2.29 -1.52
N PHE A 399 -21.98 2.51 -1.00
CA PHE A 399 -22.31 2.78 0.40
C PHE A 399 -23.54 1.96 0.80
N ASP A 400 -23.49 1.35 1.96
CA ASP A 400 -24.69 0.82 2.58
C ASP A 400 -25.45 1.95 3.31
N PRO A 401 -26.79 2.00 3.21
CA PRO A 401 -27.60 2.99 3.92
C PRO A 401 -27.48 2.83 5.43
N SER A 402 -27.43 3.96 6.15
CA SER A 402 -27.50 3.98 7.62
C SER A 402 -28.91 3.61 8.12
N GLN A 403 -29.94 3.99 7.34
CA GLN A 403 -31.34 3.66 7.57
C GLN A 403 -32.07 3.51 6.24
N GLY A 404 -33.16 2.76 6.23
CA GLY A 404 -33.93 2.47 5.02
C GLY A 404 -33.36 1.33 4.20
N ARG A 405 -33.95 1.07 3.02
CA ARG A 405 -33.60 -0.04 2.14
C ARG A 405 -33.74 0.35 0.68
N ILE A 406 -33.01 -0.37 -0.17
CA ILE A 406 -33.13 -0.30 -1.62
C ILE A 406 -33.50 -1.69 -2.12
N PHE A 407 -34.56 -1.75 -2.90
CA PHE A 407 -35.03 -2.99 -3.52
C PHE A 407 -34.86 -2.92 -5.03
N ILE A 408 -34.42 -4.02 -5.63
CA ILE A 408 -34.37 -4.23 -7.07
C ILE A 408 -35.28 -5.41 -7.43
N GLY A 409 -36.01 -5.29 -8.54
CA GLY A 409 -36.89 -6.35 -9.00
C GLY A 409 -38.07 -5.79 -9.78
N SER A 410 -39.20 -6.49 -9.78
CA SER A 410 -40.51 -6.04 -10.29
C SER A 410 -41.62 -6.86 -9.62
N GLU A 411 -42.87 -6.45 -9.80
CA GLU A 411 -44.01 -7.24 -9.29
C GLU A 411 -44.08 -8.65 -9.89
N GLN A 412 -43.53 -8.83 -11.10
CA GLN A 412 -43.53 -10.12 -11.79
C GLN A 412 -42.36 -11.02 -11.42
N GLN A 413 -41.22 -10.45 -11.01
CA GLN A 413 -39.98 -11.17 -10.74
C GLN A 413 -39.64 -11.25 -9.25
N GLY A 414 -40.43 -10.56 -8.39
CA GLY A 414 -40.14 -10.43 -6.97
C GLY A 414 -39.17 -9.29 -6.66
N TRP A 415 -39.23 -8.84 -5.41
CA TRP A 415 -38.38 -7.76 -4.89
C TRP A 415 -37.28 -8.31 -4.00
N HIS A 416 -36.02 -7.90 -4.26
CA HIS A 416 -34.88 -8.27 -3.48
C HIS A 416 -34.21 -7.03 -2.89
N ASP A 417 -33.93 -7.06 -1.58
CA ASP A 417 -33.11 -6.05 -0.94
C ASP A 417 -31.68 -6.11 -1.50
N THR A 418 -31.16 -5.00 -2.02
CA THR A 418 -29.82 -4.93 -2.61
C THR A 418 -28.71 -5.35 -1.64
N LYS A 419 -28.97 -5.25 -0.33
CA LYS A 419 -28.03 -5.65 0.71
C LYS A 419 -27.78 -7.16 0.75
N ASN A 420 -28.77 -7.94 0.34
CA ASN A 420 -28.71 -9.40 0.35
C ASN A 420 -28.15 -9.98 -0.96
N LEU A 421 -27.97 -9.15 -1.98
CA LEU A 421 -27.46 -9.58 -3.28
C LEU A 421 -25.94 -9.69 -3.29
N LYS A 422 -25.42 -10.64 -4.07
CA LYS A 422 -24.01 -10.62 -4.47
C LYS A 422 -23.71 -9.31 -5.19
N LEU A 423 -22.63 -8.63 -4.76
CA LEU A 423 -22.22 -7.34 -5.35
C LEU A 423 -21.97 -7.44 -6.85
N LYS A 424 -21.41 -8.58 -7.30
CA LYS A 424 -21.19 -8.84 -8.73
C LYS A 424 -22.50 -8.79 -9.49
N SER A 425 -23.54 -9.52 -9.04
CA SER A 425 -24.85 -9.57 -9.69
C SER A 425 -25.54 -8.21 -9.65
N LEU A 426 -25.54 -7.51 -8.51
CA LEU A 426 -26.10 -6.15 -8.43
C LEU A 426 -25.47 -5.22 -9.47
N ARG A 427 -24.13 -5.25 -9.60
CA ARG A 427 -23.38 -4.40 -10.53
C ARG A 427 -23.45 -4.84 -11.99
N GLU A 428 -23.99 -6.00 -12.27
CA GLU A 428 -24.41 -6.41 -13.63
C GLU A 428 -25.74 -5.75 -14.01
N TYR A 429 -26.66 -5.61 -13.07
CA TYR A 429 -27.97 -5.00 -13.31
C TYR A 429 -27.95 -3.47 -13.21
N VAL A 430 -27.17 -2.91 -12.29
CA VAL A 430 -27.08 -1.46 -12.06
C VAL A 430 -25.66 -1.00 -12.36
N GLN A 431 -25.49 -0.20 -13.39
CA GLN A 431 -24.21 0.39 -13.76
C GLN A 431 -24.18 1.88 -13.50
N ILE A 432 -23.03 2.36 -13.00
CA ILE A 432 -22.78 3.80 -12.82
C ILE A 432 -21.60 4.24 -13.70
N ILE A 433 -21.77 5.36 -14.40
CA ILE A 433 -20.68 6.13 -14.99
C ILE A 433 -20.35 7.26 -14.01
N PRO A 434 -19.15 7.25 -13.39
CA PRO A 434 -18.76 8.28 -12.44
C PRO A 434 -18.43 9.60 -13.15
N GLN A 435 -18.43 10.69 -12.41
CA GLN A 435 -18.07 12.02 -12.90
C GLN A 435 -16.65 12.08 -13.44
N GLU A 436 -15.68 11.45 -12.74
CA GLU A 436 -14.30 11.34 -13.19
C GLU A 436 -14.09 10.05 -13.99
N ASN A 437 -13.69 10.20 -15.25
CA ASN A 437 -13.47 9.07 -16.16
C ASN A 437 -12.03 8.60 -16.14
N PHE A 438 -11.81 7.36 -15.75
CA PHE A 438 -10.50 6.73 -15.69
C PHE A 438 -10.29 5.76 -16.87
N PHE A 439 -9.08 5.80 -17.44
CA PHE A 439 -8.65 4.88 -18.49
C PHE A 439 -7.34 4.20 -18.10
N PHE A 440 -7.31 2.89 -18.28
CA PHE A 440 -6.09 2.12 -18.11
C PHE A 440 -5.12 2.41 -19.24
N SER A 441 -3.83 2.41 -18.95
CA SER A 441 -2.80 2.50 -19.98
C SER A 441 -2.84 1.24 -20.87
N GLY A 442 -3.41 1.37 -22.04
CA GLY A 442 -3.65 0.28 -22.99
C GLY A 442 -4.38 0.79 -24.22
N THR A 443 -4.77 -0.09 -25.12
CA THR A 443 -5.49 0.27 -26.35
C THR A 443 -6.93 0.74 -26.04
N LEU A 444 -7.54 1.44 -26.97
CA LEU A 444 -8.95 1.81 -26.86
C LEU A 444 -9.84 0.55 -26.77
N ALA A 445 -9.52 -0.50 -27.56
CA ALA A 445 -10.19 -1.79 -27.49
C ALA A 445 -10.09 -2.43 -26.10
N GLU A 446 -8.89 -2.48 -25.49
CA GLU A 446 -8.69 -3.02 -24.15
C GLU A 446 -9.50 -2.24 -23.12
N ASN A 447 -9.55 -0.93 -23.24
CA ASN A 447 -10.35 -0.08 -22.38
C ASN A 447 -11.86 -0.29 -22.53
N LEU A 448 -12.36 -0.60 -23.72
CA LEU A 448 -13.76 -0.95 -23.96
C LEU A 448 -14.07 -2.36 -23.42
N ARG A 449 -13.17 -3.33 -23.61
CA ARG A 449 -13.32 -4.70 -23.11
C ARG A 449 -13.37 -4.82 -21.59
N VAL A 450 -12.99 -3.79 -20.85
CA VAL A 450 -13.24 -3.75 -19.38
C VAL A 450 -14.73 -3.95 -19.07
N ALA A 451 -15.63 -3.48 -19.92
CA ALA A 451 -17.08 -3.62 -19.74
C ALA A 451 -17.62 -4.97 -20.23
N LYS A 452 -17.08 -5.47 -21.35
CA LYS A 452 -17.45 -6.74 -21.98
C LYS A 452 -16.19 -7.38 -22.54
N PRO A 453 -15.58 -8.38 -21.86
CA PRO A 453 -14.31 -8.97 -22.25
C PRO A 453 -14.29 -9.57 -23.68
N ASP A 454 -15.42 -10.15 -24.09
CA ASP A 454 -15.58 -10.84 -25.39
C ASP A 454 -16.16 -9.91 -26.47
N ALA A 455 -16.14 -8.58 -26.27
CA ALA A 455 -16.68 -7.63 -27.23
C ALA A 455 -15.96 -7.71 -28.58
N THR A 456 -16.74 -7.83 -29.65
CA THR A 456 -16.23 -7.80 -31.02
C THR A 456 -15.91 -6.37 -31.46
N PRO A 457 -15.06 -6.17 -32.50
CA PRO A 457 -14.78 -4.84 -33.05
C PRO A 457 -16.06 -4.12 -33.53
N GLU A 458 -17.03 -4.86 -34.06
CA GLU A 458 -18.31 -4.35 -34.53
C GLU A 458 -19.14 -3.82 -33.35
N GLU A 459 -19.25 -4.59 -32.26
CA GLU A 459 -19.96 -4.17 -31.04
C GLU A 459 -19.31 -2.93 -30.42
N MET A 460 -17.97 -2.88 -30.37
CA MET A 460 -17.23 -1.72 -29.87
C MET A 460 -17.48 -0.47 -30.74
N THR A 461 -17.47 -0.62 -32.05
CA THR A 461 -17.72 0.47 -33.00
C THR A 461 -19.18 0.96 -32.88
N GLN A 462 -20.13 0.04 -32.72
CA GLN A 462 -21.54 0.39 -32.49
C GLN A 462 -21.73 1.13 -31.18
N ALA A 463 -21.08 0.71 -30.10
CA ALA A 463 -21.14 1.41 -28.83
C ALA A 463 -20.53 2.82 -28.90
N LEU A 464 -19.41 2.97 -29.63
CA LEU A 464 -18.81 4.29 -29.90
C LEU A 464 -19.74 5.17 -30.75
N TYR A 465 -20.44 4.59 -31.73
CA TYR A 465 -21.44 5.30 -32.53
C TYR A 465 -22.58 5.82 -31.64
N LEU A 466 -23.15 4.97 -30.79
CA LEU A 466 -24.22 5.36 -29.86
C LEU A 466 -23.77 6.45 -28.87
N ALA A 467 -22.53 6.41 -28.44
CA ALA A 467 -21.91 7.42 -27.59
C ALA A 467 -21.43 8.69 -28.35
N SER A 468 -21.73 8.82 -29.65
CA SER A 468 -21.24 9.92 -30.49
C SER A 468 -19.70 10.05 -30.47
N ALA A 469 -19.00 8.93 -30.42
CA ALA A 469 -17.54 8.86 -30.34
C ALA A 469 -16.88 8.25 -31.60
N VAL A 470 -17.63 7.92 -32.65
CA VAL A 470 -17.09 7.29 -33.89
C VAL A 470 -16.09 8.20 -34.59
N GLU A 471 -16.33 9.51 -34.62
CA GLU A 471 -15.39 10.48 -35.20
C GLU A 471 -14.01 10.43 -34.55
N LEU A 472 -13.92 9.90 -33.32
CA LEU A 472 -12.66 9.69 -32.64
C LEU A 472 -11.84 8.60 -33.33
N LEU A 473 -12.47 7.50 -33.82
CA LEU A 473 -11.78 6.43 -34.53
C LEU A 473 -11.12 6.93 -35.81
N GLU A 474 -11.77 7.85 -36.52
CA GLU A 474 -11.23 8.43 -37.77
C GLU A 474 -10.00 9.33 -37.49
N ARG A 475 -9.91 9.91 -36.30
CA ARG A 475 -8.79 10.76 -35.88
C ARG A 475 -7.64 10.02 -35.23
N LEU A 476 -7.87 8.78 -34.79
CA LEU A 476 -6.86 7.95 -34.17
C LEU A 476 -6.11 7.13 -35.24
N GLU A 477 -4.79 7.30 -35.29
CA GLU A 477 -3.91 6.71 -36.32
C GLU A 477 -4.06 5.18 -36.44
N HIS A 478 -4.35 4.49 -35.30
CA HIS A 478 -4.52 3.03 -35.25
C HIS A 478 -5.94 2.61 -34.82
N GLY A 479 -6.95 3.50 -34.93
CA GLY A 479 -8.34 3.21 -34.58
C GLY A 479 -8.49 2.60 -33.18
N LEU A 480 -9.10 1.41 -33.07
CA LEU A 480 -9.30 0.68 -31.81
C LEU A 480 -7.99 0.25 -31.13
N ASP A 481 -6.90 0.07 -31.89
CA ASP A 481 -5.60 -0.36 -31.36
C ASP A 481 -4.73 0.82 -30.88
N THR A 482 -5.25 2.05 -30.96
CA THR A 482 -4.54 3.22 -30.44
C THR A 482 -4.41 3.14 -28.93
N VAL A 483 -3.17 3.30 -28.42
CA VAL A 483 -2.88 3.33 -26.98
C VAL A 483 -3.37 4.65 -26.39
N ILE A 484 -4.18 4.57 -25.34
CA ILE A 484 -4.73 5.70 -24.58
C ILE A 484 -4.35 5.60 -23.10
N GLY A 485 -4.68 6.61 -22.31
CA GLY A 485 -4.31 6.69 -20.88
C GLY A 485 -2.98 7.42 -20.66
N ASP A 486 -2.37 7.25 -19.48
CA ASP A 486 -1.17 8.01 -19.07
C ASP A 486 0.05 7.83 -19.98
N LYS A 487 0.13 6.70 -20.70
CA LYS A 487 1.26 6.36 -21.59
C LYS A 487 0.93 6.47 -23.08
N GLY A 488 -0.25 6.98 -23.43
CA GLY A 488 -0.74 7.05 -24.80
C GLY A 488 -1.26 8.43 -25.17
N VAL A 489 -2.14 8.45 -26.18
CA VAL A 489 -2.76 9.68 -26.66
C VAL A 489 -3.59 10.35 -25.57
N THR A 490 -3.35 11.65 -25.36
CA THR A 490 -4.12 12.44 -24.40
C THR A 490 -5.49 12.78 -24.98
N LEU A 491 -6.55 12.29 -24.33
CA LEU A 491 -7.94 12.57 -24.71
C LEU A 491 -8.45 13.84 -24.05
N SER A 492 -9.26 14.63 -24.78
CA SER A 492 -9.99 15.76 -24.20
C SER A 492 -11.07 15.28 -23.21
N GLY A 493 -11.55 16.17 -22.33
CA GLY A 493 -12.61 15.85 -21.36
C GLY A 493 -13.88 15.25 -22.00
N GLY A 494 -14.35 15.85 -23.10
CA GLY A 494 -15.50 15.37 -23.83
C GLY A 494 -15.26 14.02 -24.54
N GLN A 495 -14.04 13.76 -25.05
CA GLN A 495 -13.68 12.45 -25.59
C GLN A 495 -13.68 11.37 -24.51
N LYS A 496 -13.11 11.67 -23.33
CA LYS A 496 -13.15 10.77 -22.18
C LYS A 496 -14.58 10.42 -21.77
N GLN A 497 -15.46 11.40 -21.69
CA GLN A 497 -16.87 11.18 -21.36
C GLN A 497 -17.56 10.28 -22.39
N ARG A 498 -17.39 10.54 -23.70
CA ARG A 498 -17.98 9.72 -24.76
C ARG A 498 -17.48 8.27 -24.76
N ILE A 499 -16.19 8.04 -24.53
CA ILE A 499 -15.64 6.67 -24.44
C ILE A 499 -16.17 5.96 -23.18
N SER A 500 -16.29 6.66 -22.05
CA SER A 500 -16.86 6.07 -20.84
C SER A 500 -18.34 5.70 -21.03
N LEU A 501 -19.07 6.53 -21.77
CA LEU A 501 -20.44 6.22 -22.15
C LEU A 501 -20.52 5.00 -23.11
N ALA A 502 -19.62 4.93 -24.11
CA ALA A 502 -19.52 3.76 -24.99
C ALA A 502 -19.25 2.47 -24.19
N ARG A 503 -18.34 2.56 -23.18
CA ARG A 503 -18.06 1.45 -22.25
C ARG A 503 -19.33 1.01 -21.50
N ALA A 504 -20.14 1.95 -21.05
CA ALA A 504 -21.38 1.63 -20.35
C ALA A 504 -22.46 1.06 -21.27
N ILE A 505 -22.59 1.57 -22.48
CA ILE A 505 -23.49 1.04 -23.50
C ILE A 505 -23.11 -0.40 -23.87
N LEU A 506 -21.82 -0.67 -24.00
CA LEU A 506 -21.29 -1.99 -24.34
C LEU A 506 -21.58 -3.05 -23.26
N LYS A 507 -21.61 -2.65 -22.00
CA LYS A 507 -21.95 -3.54 -20.88
C LYS A 507 -23.41 -3.98 -20.88
N ASP A 508 -24.29 -3.15 -21.43
CA ASP A 508 -25.71 -3.45 -21.67
C ASP A 508 -26.54 -3.73 -20.41
N SER A 509 -26.25 -3.04 -19.29
CA SER A 509 -27.00 -3.19 -18.03
C SER A 509 -28.43 -2.63 -18.14
N PRO A 510 -29.44 -3.26 -17.49
CA PRO A 510 -30.83 -2.79 -17.49
C PRO A 510 -31.03 -1.41 -16.86
N ILE A 511 -30.21 -1.04 -15.87
CA ILE A 511 -30.26 0.24 -15.18
C ILE A 511 -28.92 0.94 -15.33
N LEU A 512 -28.95 2.13 -15.95
CA LEU A 512 -27.76 2.95 -16.21
C LEU A 512 -27.87 4.28 -15.46
N ALA A 513 -26.93 4.53 -14.55
CA ALA A 513 -26.82 5.79 -13.82
C ALA A 513 -25.65 6.63 -14.34
N LEU A 514 -25.89 7.89 -14.65
CA LEU A 514 -24.95 8.85 -15.21
C LEU A 514 -24.70 9.99 -14.20
N ASP A 515 -23.52 10.04 -13.61
CA ASP A 515 -23.15 11.10 -12.68
C ASP A 515 -22.40 12.21 -13.41
N ASP A 516 -23.12 13.27 -13.80
CA ASP A 516 -22.60 14.44 -14.54
C ASP A 516 -21.75 14.08 -15.77
N SER A 517 -22.04 12.92 -16.39
CA SER A 517 -21.21 12.30 -17.44
C SER A 517 -21.33 13.00 -18.80
N THR A 518 -22.16 14.04 -18.90
CA THR A 518 -22.35 14.85 -20.13
C THR A 518 -21.88 16.30 -19.97
N SER A 519 -21.27 16.65 -18.82
CA SER A 519 -20.91 18.05 -18.50
C SER A 519 -19.88 18.67 -19.46
N ALA A 520 -18.94 17.88 -19.97
CA ALA A 520 -17.90 18.31 -20.89
C ALA A 520 -18.30 18.19 -22.38
N LEU A 521 -19.57 17.82 -22.67
CA LEU A 521 -20.10 17.75 -24.03
C LEU A 521 -20.72 19.10 -24.43
N ASP A 522 -20.53 19.48 -25.68
CA ASP A 522 -21.29 20.57 -26.30
C ASP A 522 -22.78 20.21 -26.43
N ALA A 523 -23.64 21.21 -26.49
CA ALA A 523 -25.09 21.02 -26.45
C ALA A 523 -25.64 20.14 -27.61
N ALA A 524 -25.03 20.22 -28.80
CA ALA A 524 -25.44 19.40 -29.95
C ALA A 524 -25.08 17.92 -29.75
N THR A 525 -23.85 17.63 -29.33
CA THR A 525 -23.38 16.27 -29.05
C THR A 525 -24.16 15.67 -27.88
N GLU A 526 -24.38 16.44 -26.79
CA GLU A 526 -25.18 16.00 -25.66
C GLU A 526 -26.60 15.60 -26.09
N LYS A 527 -27.28 16.46 -26.85
CA LYS A 527 -28.62 16.18 -27.38
C LYS A 527 -28.67 14.89 -28.19
N ASN A 528 -27.69 14.68 -29.10
CA ASN A 528 -27.59 13.48 -29.92
C ASN A 528 -27.41 12.22 -29.05
N VAL A 529 -26.50 12.27 -28.08
CA VAL A 529 -26.25 11.17 -27.15
C VAL A 529 -27.52 10.83 -26.35
N LEU A 530 -28.17 11.84 -25.75
CA LEU A 530 -29.38 11.63 -24.97
C LEU A 530 -30.54 11.10 -25.81
N GLN A 531 -30.69 11.57 -27.05
CA GLN A 531 -31.71 11.04 -27.96
C GLN A 531 -31.47 9.56 -28.32
N ARG A 532 -30.18 9.17 -28.55
CA ARG A 532 -29.84 7.77 -28.79
C ARG A 532 -30.04 6.90 -27.56
N LEU A 533 -29.73 7.41 -26.37
CA LEU A 533 -30.03 6.74 -25.11
C LEU A 533 -31.55 6.58 -24.91
N LYS A 534 -32.33 7.61 -25.25
CA LYS A 534 -33.79 7.54 -25.20
C LYS A 534 -34.35 6.47 -26.14
N SER A 535 -33.82 6.38 -27.38
CA SER A 535 -34.26 5.33 -28.31
C SER A 535 -33.91 3.90 -27.82
N MET A 536 -32.90 3.75 -26.97
CA MET A 536 -32.58 2.47 -26.30
C MET A 536 -33.51 2.16 -25.13
N SER A 537 -34.13 3.18 -24.50
CA SER A 537 -35.12 3.01 -23.43
C SER A 537 -36.54 2.78 -23.92
N ASP A 538 -36.88 3.22 -25.17
CA ASP A 538 -38.23 3.14 -25.71
C ASP A 538 -38.60 1.70 -26.12
N LEU A 539 -39.61 1.13 -25.47
CA LEU A 539 -40.17 -0.20 -25.71
C LEU A 539 -40.73 -0.41 -27.14
N LYS A 540 -40.94 0.66 -27.93
CA LYS A 540 -41.70 0.62 -29.18
C LYS A 540 -40.90 0.47 -30.46
N THR A 541 -39.57 0.66 -30.42
CA THR A 541 -38.77 0.81 -31.65
C THR A 541 -37.81 -0.35 -31.96
N SER A 542 -37.59 -1.26 -31.05
CA SER A 542 -36.60 -2.33 -31.23
C SER A 542 -37.22 -3.64 -30.75
N GLY A 543 -37.14 -4.73 -31.49
CA GLY A 543 -37.60 -6.07 -31.15
C GLY A 543 -37.50 -6.46 -29.65
N PRO A 544 -37.28 -7.71 -29.23
CA PRO A 544 -37.33 -8.12 -27.83
C PRO A 544 -36.11 -7.61 -27.02
N GLN A 545 -35.92 -6.28 -26.99
CA GLN A 545 -34.91 -5.64 -26.15
C GLN A 545 -35.51 -5.18 -24.83
N THR A 546 -34.75 -5.35 -23.78
CA THR A 546 -35.08 -4.89 -22.43
C THR A 546 -35.25 -3.39 -22.34
N PRO A 547 -36.34 -2.91 -21.68
CA PRO A 547 -36.50 -1.49 -21.41
C PRO A 547 -35.39 -1.03 -20.45
N LYS A 548 -34.53 -0.11 -20.90
CA LYS A 548 -33.45 0.44 -20.08
C LYS A 548 -33.95 1.61 -19.25
N THR A 549 -33.70 1.55 -17.95
CA THR A 549 -33.92 2.69 -17.04
C THR A 549 -32.64 3.53 -16.99
N ILE A 550 -32.78 4.83 -17.26
CA ILE A 550 -31.63 5.75 -17.28
C ILE A 550 -31.83 6.79 -16.17
N ILE A 551 -30.86 6.87 -15.25
CA ILE A 551 -30.87 7.83 -14.14
C ILE A 551 -29.75 8.82 -14.38
N ILE A 552 -30.07 10.11 -14.54
CA ILE A 552 -29.08 11.14 -14.91
C ILE A 552 -28.99 12.19 -13.81
N ASN A 553 -27.81 12.44 -13.30
CA ASN A 553 -27.50 13.59 -12.47
C ASN A 553 -27.11 14.77 -13.39
N SER A 554 -27.99 15.74 -13.57
CA SER A 554 -27.72 16.92 -14.40
C SER A 554 -28.67 18.07 -14.08
N ASN A 555 -28.18 19.31 -14.19
CA ASN A 555 -29.02 20.51 -14.11
C ASN A 555 -29.24 21.16 -15.50
N LYS A 556 -28.79 20.49 -16.58
CA LYS A 556 -28.88 21.05 -17.94
C LYS A 556 -30.29 20.93 -18.49
N GLN A 557 -30.77 22.00 -19.12
CA GLN A 557 -32.12 22.05 -19.74
C GLN A 557 -32.28 20.97 -20.82
N THR A 558 -31.25 20.66 -21.58
CA THR A 558 -31.25 19.61 -22.62
C THR A 558 -31.58 18.25 -22.05
N THR A 559 -30.99 17.88 -20.90
CA THR A 559 -31.25 16.62 -20.21
C THR A 559 -32.67 16.59 -19.63
N ILE A 560 -33.09 17.66 -18.97
CA ILE A 560 -34.39 17.81 -18.33
C ILE A 560 -35.52 17.71 -19.34
N ALA A 561 -35.37 18.30 -20.53
CA ALA A 561 -36.39 18.26 -21.59
C ALA A 561 -36.65 16.84 -22.14
N LEU A 562 -35.71 15.91 -21.96
CA LEU A 562 -35.85 14.51 -22.39
C LEU A 562 -36.27 13.57 -21.27
N SER A 563 -36.38 14.07 -20.04
CA SER A 563 -36.69 13.28 -18.85
C SER A 563 -38.18 13.01 -18.74
N ASP A 564 -38.53 11.78 -18.41
CA ASP A 564 -39.91 11.36 -18.11
C ASP A 564 -40.29 11.70 -16.67
N TRP A 565 -39.28 11.71 -15.76
CA TRP A 565 -39.44 12.02 -14.35
C TRP A 565 -38.27 12.79 -13.80
N ILE A 566 -38.53 13.72 -12.89
CA ILE A 566 -37.47 14.57 -12.30
C ILE A 566 -37.59 14.47 -10.78
N ILE A 567 -36.43 14.28 -10.13
CA ILE A 567 -36.29 14.30 -8.68
C ILE A 567 -35.47 15.53 -8.30
N VAL A 568 -36.08 16.40 -7.48
CA VAL A 568 -35.43 17.63 -7.00
C VAL A 568 -34.84 17.38 -5.61
N LEU A 569 -33.53 17.46 -5.51
CA LEU A 569 -32.78 17.18 -4.27
C LEU A 569 -32.23 18.48 -3.70
N ASP A 570 -32.44 18.72 -2.41
CA ASP A 570 -31.82 19.80 -1.65
C ASP A 570 -31.44 19.35 -0.25
N HIS A 571 -30.26 19.72 0.21
CA HIS A 571 -29.72 19.35 1.53
C HIS A 571 -29.92 17.88 1.94
N GLY A 572 -29.84 16.96 0.98
CA GLY A 572 -29.99 15.52 1.20
C GLY A 572 -31.43 15.01 1.29
N GLU A 573 -32.46 15.85 1.03
CA GLU A 573 -33.86 15.47 1.03
C GLU A 573 -34.47 15.68 -0.36
N ILE A 574 -35.49 14.87 -0.73
CA ILE A 574 -36.29 15.12 -1.93
C ILE A 574 -37.33 16.20 -1.59
N VAL A 575 -37.16 17.37 -2.19
CA VAL A 575 -38.09 18.52 -1.97
C VAL A 575 -39.24 18.52 -2.94
N ALA A 576 -39.10 17.92 -4.12
CA ALA A 576 -40.15 17.72 -5.10
C ALA A 576 -39.80 16.59 -6.07
N GLN A 577 -40.81 15.94 -6.65
CA GLN A 577 -40.64 14.97 -7.74
C GLN A 577 -41.87 14.96 -8.64
N GLY A 578 -41.67 14.80 -9.96
CA GLY A 578 -42.77 14.85 -10.94
C GLY A 578 -42.27 15.06 -12.36
N THR A 579 -43.17 15.32 -13.27
CA THR A 579 -42.83 15.73 -14.65
C THR A 579 -42.30 17.17 -14.68
N HIS A 580 -41.59 17.56 -15.75
CA HIS A 580 -41.15 18.94 -15.94
C HIS A 580 -42.31 19.94 -15.81
N THR A 581 -43.47 19.64 -16.41
CA THR A 581 -44.64 20.50 -16.41
C THR A 581 -45.21 20.67 -15.00
N ASP A 582 -45.35 19.56 -14.25
CA ASP A 582 -45.84 19.59 -12.87
C ASP A 582 -44.93 20.40 -11.95
N LEU A 583 -43.61 20.21 -12.07
CA LEU A 583 -42.65 20.90 -11.24
C LEU A 583 -42.52 22.40 -11.56
N MET A 584 -42.68 22.78 -12.83
CA MET A 584 -42.72 24.18 -13.22
C MET A 584 -43.95 24.91 -12.63
N GLN A 585 -45.07 24.21 -12.50
CA GLN A 585 -46.27 24.79 -11.89
C GLN A 585 -46.20 24.82 -10.36
N ASN A 586 -45.76 23.73 -9.74
CA ASN A 586 -45.98 23.48 -8.31
C ASN A 586 -44.73 23.65 -7.43
N SER A 587 -43.49 23.74 -8.01
CA SER A 587 -42.26 23.83 -7.22
C SER A 587 -41.51 25.14 -7.44
N HIS A 588 -41.57 26.00 -6.42
CA HIS A 588 -40.76 27.25 -6.41
C HIS A 588 -39.26 26.96 -6.50
N PHE A 589 -38.75 25.99 -5.74
CA PHE A 589 -37.36 25.61 -5.72
C PHE A 589 -36.85 25.08 -7.07
N TYR A 590 -37.71 24.33 -7.79
CA TYR A 590 -37.39 23.86 -9.13
C TYR A 590 -37.27 25.02 -10.13
N ARG A 591 -38.20 25.97 -10.12
CA ARG A 591 -38.15 27.18 -10.97
C ARG A 591 -36.88 27.99 -10.69
N GLN A 592 -36.48 28.09 -9.42
CA GLN A 592 -35.24 28.77 -9.03
C GLN A 592 -34.00 28.08 -9.59
N ILE A 593 -33.91 26.73 -9.51
CA ILE A 593 -32.77 25.99 -10.11
C ILE A 593 -32.74 26.19 -11.62
N MET A 594 -33.90 26.25 -12.26
CA MET A 594 -34.00 26.43 -13.71
C MET A 594 -33.76 27.88 -14.18
N GLY A 595 -33.54 28.82 -13.25
CA GLY A 595 -33.24 30.22 -13.56
C GLY A 595 -34.49 31.06 -13.95
N PHE A 596 -35.69 30.55 -13.73
CA PHE A 596 -36.94 31.29 -14.01
C PHE A 596 -37.38 32.20 -12.86
N GLU A 597 -36.78 32.09 -11.69
CA GLU A 597 -37.04 32.96 -10.55
C GLU A 597 -35.72 33.37 -9.90
N GLN A 598 -35.58 34.66 -9.54
CA GLN A 598 -34.43 35.12 -8.77
C GLN A 598 -34.48 34.56 -7.35
N PRO A 599 -33.33 34.26 -6.72
CA PRO A 599 -33.31 33.90 -5.30
C PRO A 599 -33.97 35.00 -4.50
N SER A 600 -35.04 34.68 -3.77
CA SER A 600 -35.62 35.62 -2.80
C SER A 600 -34.49 35.89 -1.77
N LEU A 601 -33.95 37.10 -1.80
CA LEU A 601 -33.13 37.63 -0.73
C LEU A 601 -34.00 37.62 0.54
N SER A 602 -33.92 36.59 1.34
CA SER A 602 -34.46 36.62 2.68
C SER A 602 -33.78 37.75 3.45
N PRO A 603 -34.51 38.75 4.01
CA PRO A 603 -33.92 39.73 4.85
C PRO A 603 -33.66 39.09 6.22
N SER A 604 -32.51 38.45 6.42
CA SER A 604 -32.06 38.08 7.74
C SER A 604 -30.58 38.28 7.87
N SER A 605 -30.29 39.23 8.80
CA SER A 605 -29.01 39.54 9.42
C SER A 605 -28.08 40.49 8.69
N ALA A 606 -28.52 41.74 8.61
CA ALA A 606 -27.63 42.88 8.87
C ALA A 606 -27.31 42.87 10.39
N VAL A 607 -26.22 42.24 10.76
CA VAL A 607 -25.47 42.56 12.00
C VAL A 607 -24.02 42.49 11.59
N TYR A 608 -23.54 43.60 11.00
CA TYR A 608 -22.15 43.99 11.13
C TYR A 608 -22.06 44.67 12.50
N GLU A 609 -21.60 43.98 13.52
CA GLU A 609 -20.94 44.61 14.65
C GLU A 609 -19.45 44.64 14.37
N GLU A 610 -18.96 45.89 14.33
CA GLU A 610 -17.57 46.26 14.44
C GLU A 610 -16.91 45.58 15.66
N ILE A 611 -15.78 44.88 15.44
CA ILE A 611 -14.49 45.12 16.16
C ILE A 611 -13.39 44.39 15.36
#